data_bb899b30d7de3182e9e887799c66d863
#
_entry.id   bb899b30d7de3182e9e887799c66d863
#
_cell.length_a   1.000
_cell.length_b   1.000
_cell.length_c   1.000
_cell.angle_alpha   90.00
_cell.angle_beta   90.00
_cell.angle_gamma   90.00
#
_symmetry.space_group_name_H-M   'P 1'
#
loop_
_entity.id
_entity.type
_entity.pdbx_description
1 polymer ?
#
loop_
_entity_poly.entity_id
_entity_poly.type
_entity_poly.pdbx_seq_one_letter_code
_entity_poly.pdbx_strand_id
1 'polypeptide(L)'
;FAKSQTAAYSSGLPTSGRAFVSVANRDKRSMIFPVKRLADLGFEICATGGTAEVLRRNGLKATVLRKQHDGPGPNGEPTTVDAILAGDIDLIVNTPYGVGSRLDGYEIRTAAVTRGVPCITTVQGLAATVQGIEALLAGEVGVRSLQEHAADLHALRAAALTESGTSTDGNTTR
;
A
#
# COMPACT_ATOMS: atom_id res chain seq x y z
N PHE A 1 -8.50 2.43 -5.54
CA PHE A 1 -7.61 1.34 -5.13
C PHE A 1 -8.05 0.71 -3.81
N ALA A 2 -8.17 1.45 -2.70
CA ALA A 2 -8.56 0.89 -1.40
C ALA A 2 -9.86 0.06 -1.47
N LYS A 3 -10.91 0.56 -2.11
CA LYS A 3 -12.19 -0.15 -2.30
C LYS A 3 -12.04 -1.46 -3.11
N SER A 4 -11.18 -1.47 -4.14
CA SER A 4 -10.94 -2.70 -4.90
C SER A 4 -10.18 -3.75 -4.09
N GLN A 5 -9.30 -3.33 -3.19
CA GLN A 5 -8.61 -4.23 -2.27
C GLN A 5 -9.56 -4.81 -1.21
N THR A 6 -10.49 -4.00 -0.70
CA THR A 6 -11.54 -4.50 0.22
C THR A 6 -12.45 -5.53 -0.46
N ALA A 7 -12.69 -5.39 -1.77
CA ALA A 7 -13.44 -6.39 -2.54
C ALA A 7 -12.63 -7.66 -2.83
N ALA A 8 -11.30 -7.55 -2.97
CA ALA A 8 -10.42 -8.67 -3.30
C ALA A 8 -9.99 -9.48 -2.06
N TYR A 9 -9.83 -8.82 -0.92
CA TYR A 9 -9.40 -9.42 0.34
C TYR A 9 -10.46 -9.17 1.40
N SER A 10 -10.88 -10.21 2.09
CA SER A 10 -11.94 -10.14 3.12
C SER A 10 -11.61 -9.16 4.25
N SER A 11 -10.32 -8.97 4.57
CA SER A 11 -9.82 -8.02 5.56
C SER A 11 -9.57 -6.61 4.99
N GLY A 12 -9.63 -6.43 3.66
CA GLY A 12 -9.24 -5.19 3.00
C GLY A 12 -7.73 -4.90 3.08
N LEU A 13 -7.37 -3.61 3.01
CA LEU A 13 -6.00 -3.17 3.29
C LEU A 13 -5.80 -3.04 4.80
N PRO A 14 -4.69 -3.55 5.36
CA PRO A 14 -4.35 -3.33 6.76
C PRO A 14 -4.03 -1.85 7.00
N THR A 15 -4.39 -1.32 8.15
CA THR A 15 -4.08 0.05 8.58
C THR A 15 -2.93 0.11 9.59
N SER A 16 -2.44 -1.03 10.03
CA SER A 16 -1.29 -1.21 10.93
C SER A 16 -0.73 -2.61 10.78
N GLY A 17 0.34 -2.93 11.49
CA GLY A 17 0.95 -4.25 11.53
C GLY A 17 2.31 -4.31 10.86
N ARG A 18 2.64 -5.44 10.27
CA ARG A 18 3.96 -5.73 9.71
C ARG A 18 3.92 -5.84 8.19
N ALA A 19 4.71 -5.03 7.50
CA ALA A 19 4.83 -5.03 6.04
C ALA A 19 6.15 -5.71 5.60
N PHE A 20 6.05 -6.78 4.84
CA PHE A 20 7.20 -7.44 4.22
C PHE A 20 7.49 -6.86 2.84
N VAL A 21 8.76 -6.48 2.60
CA VAL A 21 9.21 -5.85 1.35
C VAL A 21 10.35 -6.65 0.72
N SER A 22 10.13 -7.13 -0.48
CA SER A 22 11.13 -7.81 -1.31
C SER A 22 11.03 -7.32 -2.75
N VAL A 23 11.95 -6.46 -3.17
CA VAL A 23 11.90 -5.82 -4.48
C VAL A 23 13.11 -6.11 -5.33
N ALA A 24 12.92 -6.14 -6.64
CA ALA A 24 13.99 -6.27 -7.61
C ALA A 24 14.96 -5.07 -7.53
N ASN A 25 16.22 -5.28 -7.94
CA ASN A 25 17.26 -4.23 -7.87
C ASN A 25 16.86 -2.93 -8.57
N ARG A 26 16.17 -3.02 -9.72
CA ARG A 26 15.69 -1.86 -10.48
C ARG A 26 14.64 -1.03 -9.71
N ASP A 27 13.91 -1.66 -8.79
CA ASP A 27 12.80 -1.04 -8.06
C ASP A 27 13.24 -0.46 -6.70
N LYS A 28 14.46 -0.80 -6.24
CA LYS A 28 14.95 -0.45 -4.91
C LYS A 28 14.94 1.06 -4.63
N ARG A 29 15.30 1.88 -5.62
CA ARG A 29 15.31 3.34 -5.47
C ARG A 29 13.87 3.89 -5.37
N SER A 30 12.99 3.42 -6.22
CA SER A 30 11.60 3.93 -6.30
C SER A 30 10.74 3.50 -5.12
N MET A 31 11.07 2.39 -4.43
CA MET A 31 10.32 1.92 -3.27
C MET A 31 10.61 2.69 -1.97
N ILE A 32 11.73 3.45 -1.89
CA ILE A 32 12.18 4.07 -0.63
C ILE A 32 11.10 4.99 -0.07
N PHE A 33 10.59 5.92 -0.89
CA PHE A 33 9.60 6.89 -0.42
C PHE A 33 8.29 6.23 0.03
N PRO A 34 7.62 5.36 -0.75
CA PRO A 34 6.39 4.73 -0.29
C PRO A 34 6.60 3.78 0.90
N VAL A 35 7.75 3.09 1.03
CA VAL A 35 8.05 2.29 2.23
C VAL A 35 8.27 3.19 3.45
N LYS A 36 8.93 4.35 3.28
CA LYS A 36 9.03 5.33 4.35
C LYS A 36 7.67 5.79 4.84
N ARG A 37 6.75 6.08 3.92
CA ARG A 37 5.37 6.44 4.28
C ARG A 37 4.65 5.33 5.06
N LEU A 38 4.82 4.04 4.68
CA LEU A 38 4.29 2.93 5.48
C LEU A 38 4.86 2.93 6.91
N ALA A 39 6.16 3.13 7.07
CA ALA A 39 6.79 3.23 8.39
C ALA A 39 6.26 4.42 9.20
N ASP A 40 6.06 5.58 8.56
CA ASP A 40 5.49 6.78 9.18
C ASP A 40 4.02 6.55 9.62
N LEU A 41 3.27 5.68 8.91
CA LEU A 41 1.92 5.24 9.27
C LEU A 41 1.90 4.18 10.38
N GLY A 42 3.07 3.77 10.91
CA GLY A 42 3.20 2.86 12.04
C GLY A 42 3.43 1.39 11.67
N PHE A 43 3.65 1.07 10.40
CA PHE A 43 4.01 -0.29 10.03
C PHE A 43 5.43 -0.65 10.44
N GLU A 44 5.61 -1.85 11.01
CA GLU A 44 6.91 -2.48 11.16
C GLU A 44 7.38 -3.01 9.81
N ILE A 45 8.56 -2.60 9.37
CA ILE A 45 9.09 -3.01 8.06
C ILE A 45 10.00 -4.23 8.21
N CYS A 46 9.64 -5.30 7.51
CA CYS A 46 10.47 -6.49 7.30
C CYS A 46 10.91 -6.57 5.84
N ALA A 47 12.10 -7.08 5.56
CA ALA A 47 12.58 -7.16 4.19
C ALA A 47 13.61 -8.28 4.01
N THR A 48 13.81 -8.72 2.75
CA THR A 48 14.97 -9.56 2.41
C THR A 48 16.28 -8.77 2.56
N GLY A 49 17.39 -9.45 2.85
CA GLY A 49 18.67 -8.84 3.20
C GLY A 49 19.09 -7.68 2.29
N GLY A 50 19.09 -7.87 0.97
CA GLY A 50 19.47 -6.83 0.01
C GLY A 50 18.47 -5.67 -0.09
N THR A 51 17.20 -5.85 0.26
CA THR A 51 16.20 -4.79 0.36
C THR A 51 16.34 -4.04 1.68
N ALA A 52 16.50 -4.77 2.79
CA ALA A 52 16.73 -4.19 4.12
C ALA A 52 17.97 -3.30 4.17
N GLU A 53 19.06 -3.72 3.50
CA GLU A 53 20.28 -2.92 3.41
C GLU A 53 20.03 -1.54 2.77
N VAL A 54 19.28 -1.51 1.65
CA VAL A 54 18.95 -0.25 0.97
C VAL A 54 18.04 0.62 1.86
N LEU A 55 17.05 0.04 2.52
CA LEU A 55 16.17 0.76 3.44
C LEU A 55 16.96 1.38 4.59
N ARG A 56 17.86 0.62 5.23
CA ARG A 56 18.70 1.08 6.35
C ARG A 56 19.65 2.20 5.94
N ARG A 57 20.26 2.12 4.75
CA ARG A 57 21.10 3.19 4.18
C ARG A 57 20.33 4.50 3.95
N ASN A 58 18.99 4.41 3.83
CA ASN A 58 18.12 5.57 3.69
C ASN A 58 17.39 5.93 5.01
N GLY A 59 17.92 5.49 6.15
CA GLY A 59 17.46 5.88 7.48
C GLY A 59 16.18 5.13 7.95
N LEU A 60 15.77 4.07 7.26
CA LEU A 60 14.61 3.25 7.64
C LEU A 60 15.04 2.03 8.45
N LYS A 61 14.37 1.80 9.57
CA LYS A 61 14.52 0.54 10.30
C LYS A 61 13.85 -0.59 9.51
N ALA A 62 14.54 -1.71 9.35
CA ALA A 62 13.97 -2.89 8.68
C ALA A 62 14.53 -4.17 9.32
N THR A 63 13.64 -5.07 9.70
CA THR A 63 13.99 -6.41 10.16
C THR A 63 14.26 -7.31 8.97
N VAL A 64 15.33 -8.11 9.01
CA VAL A 64 15.64 -9.05 7.92
C VAL A 64 14.88 -10.34 8.12
N LEU A 65 14.12 -10.76 7.11
CA LEU A 65 13.60 -12.11 6.99
C LEU A 65 14.42 -12.92 5.99
N ARG A 66 14.65 -14.18 6.31
CA ARG A 66 15.41 -15.10 5.46
C ARG A 66 14.57 -15.49 4.24
N LYS A 67 15.24 -15.73 3.13
CA LYS A 67 14.56 -16.28 1.95
C LYS A 67 14.24 -17.76 2.18
N GLN A 68 13.21 -18.25 1.49
CA GLN A 68 12.78 -19.65 1.63
C GLN A 68 13.91 -20.64 1.29
N HIS A 69 14.64 -20.41 0.21
CA HIS A 69 15.73 -21.31 -0.20
C HIS A 69 16.95 -21.30 0.74
N ASP A 70 17.11 -20.28 1.60
CA ASP A 70 18.17 -20.23 2.61
C ASP A 70 17.82 -21.08 3.85
N GLY A 71 16.56 -21.55 3.94
CA GLY A 71 16.03 -22.27 5.08
C GLY A 71 15.96 -21.43 6.37
N PRO A 72 15.44 -22.01 7.47
CA PRO A 72 15.42 -21.37 8.77
C PRO A 72 16.83 -21.05 9.26
N GLY A 73 16.94 -20.01 10.09
CA GLY A 73 18.22 -19.59 10.66
C GLY A 73 18.78 -20.56 11.70
N PRO A 74 20.06 -20.41 12.07
CA PRO A 74 20.73 -21.30 13.00
C PRO A 74 20.12 -21.29 14.41
N ASN A 75 19.41 -20.21 14.78
CA ASN A 75 18.69 -20.09 16.05
C ASN A 75 17.17 -20.29 15.87
N GLY A 76 16.72 -20.86 14.75
CA GLY A 76 15.31 -21.06 14.46
C GLY A 76 14.60 -19.82 13.89
N GLU A 77 15.35 -18.82 13.38
CA GLU A 77 14.73 -17.67 12.74
C GLU A 77 13.90 -18.13 11.53
N PRO A 78 12.63 -17.67 11.43
CA PRO A 78 11.73 -18.12 10.39
C PRO A 78 12.15 -17.61 9.00
N THR A 79 11.80 -18.37 8.00
CA THR A 79 11.84 -17.87 6.61
C THR A 79 10.69 -16.89 6.37
N THR A 80 10.76 -16.18 5.24
CA THR A 80 9.66 -15.29 4.83
C THR A 80 8.33 -16.03 4.70
N VAL A 81 8.35 -17.24 4.13
CA VAL A 81 7.12 -18.05 3.95
C VAL A 81 6.58 -18.52 5.30
N ASP A 82 7.45 -18.96 6.22
CA ASP A 82 7.04 -19.35 7.57
C ASP A 82 6.36 -18.18 8.30
N ALA A 83 6.94 -16.99 8.25
CA ALA A 83 6.36 -15.79 8.86
C ALA A 83 4.99 -15.42 8.27
N ILE A 84 4.81 -15.55 6.94
CA ILE A 84 3.51 -15.32 6.29
C ILE A 84 2.50 -16.37 6.76
N LEU A 85 2.86 -17.64 6.76
CA LEU A 85 1.97 -18.73 7.17
C LEU A 85 1.63 -18.68 8.67
N ALA A 86 2.55 -18.20 9.51
CA ALA A 86 2.29 -17.97 10.93
C ALA A 86 1.31 -16.80 11.18
N GLY A 87 1.11 -15.91 10.19
CA GLY A 87 0.26 -14.73 10.33
C GLY A 87 0.98 -13.51 10.90
N ASP A 88 2.31 -13.50 10.84
CA ASP A 88 3.15 -12.40 11.34
C ASP A 88 3.29 -11.25 10.33
N ILE A 89 2.70 -11.38 9.13
CA ILE A 89 2.79 -10.41 8.04
C ILE A 89 1.38 -10.00 7.61
N ASP A 90 1.12 -8.70 7.62
CA ASP A 90 -0.19 -8.11 7.28
C ASP A 90 -0.23 -7.54 5.86
N LEU A 91 0.92 -7.16 5.30
CA LEU A 91 1.04 -6.60 3.94
C LEU A 91 2.31 -7.13 3.28
N ILE A 92 2.21 -7.54 2.02
CA ILE A 92 3.35 -8.01 1.24
C ILE A 92 3.57 -7.10 0.04
N VAL A 93 4.83 -6.68 -0.15
CA VAL A 93 5.31 -5.99 -1.35
C VAL A 93 6.38 -6.87 -1.99
N ASN A 94 6.07 -7.49 -3.11
CA ASN A 94 6.98 -8.39 -3.80
C ASN A 94 7.02 -8.10 -5.30
N THR A 95 8.10 -7.46 -5.79
CA THR A 95 8.31 -7.16 -7.21
C THR A 95 9.39 -8.09 -7.80
N PRO A 96 9.07 -9.36 -8.09
CA PRO A 96 10.05 -10.33 -8.56
C PRO A 96 10.49 -10.00 -9.98
N TYR A 97 11.80 -10.15 -10.26
CA TYR A 97 12.35 -9.98 -11.59
C TYR A 97 13.50 -10.98 -11.84
N GLY A 98 13.48 -11.65 -13.00
CA GLY A 98 14.48 -12.65 -13.36
C GLY A 98 14.08 -14.09 -13.01
N VAL A 99 14.90 -15.07 -13.44
CA VAL A 99 14.56 -16.51 -13.37
C VAL A 99 14.63 -17.04 -11.93
N GLY A 100 15.68 -16.70 -11.16
CA GLY A 100 15.86 -17.20 -9.78
C GLY A 100 14.87 -16.59 -8.78
N SER A 101 14.57 -15.30 -8.91
CA SER A 101 13.61 -14.62 -8.04
C SER A 101 12.14 -15.00 -8.31
N ARG A 102 11.86 -15.70 -9.41
CA ARG A 102 10.50 -16.21 -9.71
C ARG A 102 10.07 -17.31 -8.75
N LEU A 103 10.97 -18.20 -8.34
CA LEU A 103 10.66 -19.28 -7.39
C LEU A 103 10.35 -18.70 -6.00
N ASP A 104 11.23 -17.89 -5.44
CA ASP A 104 10.98 -17.20 -4.17
C ASP A 104 9.67 -16.40 -4.22
N GLY A 105 9.43 -15.67 -5.32
CA GLY A 105 8.22 -14.89 -5.51
C GLY A 105 6.96 -15.74 -5.67
N TYR A 106 7.06 -16.96 -6.21
CA TYR A 106 5.92 -17.88 -6.31
C TYR A 106 5.51 -18.36 -4.92
N GLU A 107 6.46 -18.82 -4.09
CA GLU A 107 6.19 -19.31 -2.74
C GLU A 107 5.60 -18.21 -1.85
N ILE A 108 6.14 -16.99 -1.90
CA ILE A 108 5.60 -15.83 -1.18
C ILE A 108 4.15 -15.55 -1.60
N ARG A 109 3.85 -15.52 -2.90
CA ARG A 109 2.49 -15.26 -3.39
C ARG A 109 1.51 -16.39 -3.05
N THR A 110 1.97 -17.64 -3.10
CA THR A 110 1.15 -18.78 -2.69
C THR A 110 0.80 -18.70 -1.21
N ALA A 111 1.77 -18.42 -0.34
CA ALA A 111 1.54 -18.21 1.08
C ALA A 111 0.61 -17.01 1.34
N ALA A 112 0.80 -15.90 0.61
CA ALA A 112 -0.07 -14.72 0.70
C ALA A 112 -1.54 -15.06 0.38
N VAL A 113 -1.79 -15.78 -0.72
CA VAL A 113 -3.14 -16.21 -1.12
C VAL A 113 -3.74 -17.16 -0.07
N THR A 114 -2.96 -18.12 0.42
CA THR A 114 -3.41 -19.08 1.46
C THR A 114 -3.85 -18.38 2.73
N ARG A 115 -3.17 -17.28 3.10
CA ARG A 115 -3.47 -16.50 4.32
C ARG A 115 -4.39 -15.31 4.08
N GLY A 116 -4.75 -15.02 2.83
CA GLY A 116 -5.57 -13.85 2.49
C GLY A 116 -4.86 -12.52 2.72
N VAL A 117 -3.51 -12.52 2.72
CA VAL A 117 -2.69 -11.30 2.92
C VAL A 117 -2.55 -10.54 1.61
N PRO A 118 -2.83 -9.22 1.58
CA PRO A 118 -2.62 -8.40 0.39
C PRO A 118 -1.18 -8.45 -0.11
N CYS A 119 -1.01 -8.79 -1.39
CA CYS A 119 0.30 -8.91 -2.04
C CYS A 119 0.42 -7.94 -3.23
N ILE A 120 1.23 -6.92 -3.06
CA ILE A 120 1.46 -5.85 -4.02
C ILE A 120 2.69 -6.18 -4.87
N THR A 121 2.54 -6.22 -6.19
CA THR A 121 3.57 -6.72 -7.09
C THR A 121 4.27 -5.66 -7.93
N THR A 122 3.94 -4.37 -7.72
CA THR A 122 4.56 -3.24 -8.42
C THR A 122 4.80 -2.06 -7.47
N VAL A 123 5.77 -1.22 -7.80
CA VAL A 123 6.05 0.02 -7.01
C VAL A 123 4.90 1.01 -7.13
N GLN A 124 4.24 1.09 -8.28
CA GLN A 124 3.06 1.92 -8.48
C GLN A 124 1.88 1.43 -7.61
N GLY A 125 1.69 0.10 -7.54
CA GLY A 125 0.72 -0.51 -6.63
C GLY A 125 1.03 -0.22 -5.17
N LEU A 126 2.31 -0.23 -4.78
CA LEU A 126 2.73 0.15 -3.42
C LEU A 126 2.37 1.62 -3.12
N ALA A 127 2.65 2.55 -4.03
CA ALA A 127 2.29 3.95 -3.84
C ALA A 127 0.76 4.13 -3.70
N ALA A 128 -0.03 3.44 -4.53
CA ALA A 128 -1.49 3.44 -4.42
C ALA A 128 -2.00 2.78 -3.12
N THR A 129 -1.30 1.75 -2.62
CA THR A 129 -1.60 1.11 -1.34
C THR A 129 -1.42 2.09 -0.19
N VAL A 130 -0.29 2.81 -0.15
CA VAL A 130 -0.02 3.82 0.89
C VAL A 130 -1.11 4.88 0.91
N GLN A 131 -1.45 5.47 -0.25
CA GLN A 131 -2.54 6.44 -0.36
C GLN A 131 -3.89 5.86 0.08
N GLY A 132 -4.16 4.59 -0.26
CA GLY A 132 -5.36 3.89 0.16
C GLY A 132 -5.44 3.71 1.67
N ILE A 133 -4.33 3.37 2.33
CA ILE A 133 -4.23 3.25 3.79
C ILE A 133 -4.41 4.61 4.46
N GLU A 134 -3.77 5.67 3.93
CA GLU A 134 -3.94 7.04 4.41
C GLU A 134 -5.42 7.48 4.37
N ALA A 135 -6.10 7.22 3.25
CA ALA A 135 -7.53 7.53 3.11
C ALA A 135 -8.42 6.73 4.07
N LEU A 136 -8.08 5.44 4.31
CA LEU A 136 -8.79 4.62 5.30
C LEU A 136 -8.61 5.16 6.73
N LEU A 137 -7.40 5.56 7.10
CA LEU A 137 -7.11 6.15 8.42
C LEU A 137 -7.77 7.53 8.60
N ALA A 138 -7.88 8.31 7.53
CA ALA A 138 -8.61 9.58 7.54
C ALA A 138 -10.15 9.42 7.58
N GLY A 139 -10.66 8.19 7.40
CA GLY A 139 -12.11 7.94 7.34
C GLY A 139 -12.78 8.39 6.04
N GLU A 140 -12.01 8.67 5.00
CA GLU A 140 -12.50 9.26 3.74
C GLU A 140 -13.10 8.24 2.75
N VAL A 141 -12.99 6.94 3.05
CA VAL A 141 -13.39 5.87 2.12
C VAL A 141 -14.84 5.46 2.35
N GLY A 142 -15.76 6.16 1.71
CA GLY A 142 -17.19 5.83 1.69
C GLY A 142 -17.64 5.18 0.37
N VAL A 143 -18.82 4.57 0.36
CA VAL A 143 -19.52 4.12 -0.86
C VAL A 143 -20.66 5.08 -1.14
N ARG A 144 -20.73 5.60 -2.38
CA ARG A 144 -21.79 6.49 -2.84
C ARG A 144 -22.33 5.98 -4.18
N SER A 145 -23.62 6.09 -4.39
CA SER A 145 -24.23 5.75 -5.68
C SER A 145 -23.89 6.80 -6.75
N LEU A 146 -23.99 6.43 -8.03
CA LEU A 146 -23.84 7.39 -9.13
C LEU A 146 -24.89 8.50 -9.06
N GLN A 147 -26.09 8.21 -8.57
CA GLN A 147 -27.19 9.16 -8.39
C GLN A 147 -26.84 10.21 -7.32
N GLU A 148 -26.29 9.81 -6.18
CA GLU A 148 -25.79 10.73 -5.15
C GLU A 148 -24.67 11.61 -5.68
N HIS A 149 -23.72 11.06 -6.45
CA HIS A 149 -22.66 11.82 -7.09
C HIS A 149 -23.22 12.85 -8.09
N ALA A 150 -24.21 12.47 -8.90
CA ALA A 150 -24.84 13.36 -9.85
C ALA A 150 -25.61 14.50 -9.12
N ALA A 151 -26.35 14.20 -8.07
CA ALA A 151 -27.06 15.18 -7.26
C ALA A 151 -26.10 16.23 -6.65
N ASP A 152 -24.97 15.80 -6.08
CA ASP A 152 -23.95 16.71 -5.54
C ASP A 152 -23.35 17.63 -6.61
N LEU A 153 -23.05 17.09 -7.80
CA LEU A 153 -22.54 17.90 -8.92
C LEU A 153 -23.55 18.93 -9.39
N HIS A 154 -24.84 18.59 -9.42
CA HIS A 154 -25.90 19.54 -9.75
C HIS A 154 -26.03 20.63 -8.70
N ALA A 155 -25.98 20.27 -7.41
CA ALA A 155 -26.03 21.24 -6.31
C ALA A 155 -24.83 22.21 -6.33
N LEU A 156 -23.61 21.70 -6.54
CA LEU A 156 -22.40 22.53 -6.66
C LEU A 156 -22.47 23.50 -7.86
N ARG A 157 -22.98 23.03 -9.01
CA ARG A 157 -23.19 23.91 -10.20
C ARG A 157 -24.23 24.96 -9.95
N ALA A 158 -25.34 24.65 -9.30
CA ALA A 158 -26.37 25.62 -8.95
C ALA A 158 -25.85 26.70 -8.01
N ALA A 159 -25.07 26.31 -6.95
CA ALA A 159 -24.43 27.22 -6.03
C ALA A 159 -23.47 28.21 -6.73
N ALA A 160 -22.61 27.68 -7.63
CA ALA A 160 -21.67 28.51 -8.39
C ALA A 160 -22.38 29.54 -9.31
N LEU A 161 -23.54 29.19 -9.88
CA LEU A 161 -24.34 30.12 -10.71
C LEU A 161 -24.99 31.22 -9.89
N THR A 162 -25.41 30.93 -8.66
CA THR A 162 -25.99 31.96 -7.76
C THR A 162 -24.94 32.95 -7.26
N GLU A 163 -23.71 32.50 -6.96
CA GLU A 163 -22.60 33.38 -6.58
C GLU A 163 -22.15 34.30 -7.73
N SER A 164 -22.17 33.84 -8.97
CA SER A 164 -21.81 34.63 -10.14
C SER A 164 -22.89 35.66 -10.55
N GLY A 165 -24.15 35.47 -10.16
CA GLY A 165 -25.28 36.36 -10.47
C GLY A 165 -25.40 37.59 -9.56
N THR A 166 -24.78 37.57 -8.37
CA THR A 166 -24.86 38.65 -7.38
C THR A 166 -23.83 39.78 -7.59
N SER A 167 -22.91 39.65 -8.56
CA SER A 167 -21.82 40.62 -8.77
C SER A 167 -22.12 41.72 -9.84
N THR A 168 -23.33 41.80 -10.38
CA THR A 168 -23.63 42.72 -11.54
C THR A 168 -24.58 43.90 -11.23
N ASP A 169 -25.00 44.11 -9.99
CA ASP A 169 -25.83 45.30 -9.65
C ASP A 169 -25.10 46.23 -8.66
N GLY A 170 -24.20 47.07 -9.18
CA GLY A 170 -23.46 48.02 -8.33
C GLY A 170 -22.66 49.07 -9.10
N ASN A 171 -23.13 49.53 -10.26
CA ASN A 171 -22.62 50.81 -10.79
C ASN A 171 -23.55 51.44 -11.82
N THR A 172 -24.61 52.12 -11.34
CA THR A 172 -25.26 53.19 -12.12
C THR A 172 -25.74 54.24 -11.12
N THR A 173 -24.99 55.29 -10.90
CA THR A 173 -25.48 56.67 -10.77
C THR A 173 -24.32 57.61 -10.41
N ARG A 174 -23.97 58.41 -11.31
CA ARG A 174 -23.66 59.84 -11.42
C ARG A 174 -22.42 60.16 -12.18
#